data_932ce7a5b20ab09033bfb5320d8a9be3
#
_entry.id   932ce7a5b20ab09033bfb5320d8a9be3
#
_cell.length_a   1.000
_cell.length_b   1.000
_cell.length_c   1.000
_cell.angle_alpha   90.00
_cell.angle_beta   90.00
_cell.angle_gamma   90.00
#
_symmetry.space_group_name_H-M   'P 1'
#
loop_
_entity.id
_entity.type
_entity.pdbx_description
1 polymer ?
#
loop_
_entity_poly.entity_id
_entity_poly.type
_entity_poly.pdbx_seq_one_letter_code
_entity_poly.pdbx_strand_id
1 'polypeptide(L)'
;EIGTQGLMVVCVTHHVGFDGPGVDEMPPATRQELVARGVKVLTTTHVLAGVDRSLRLKFGGVYPPEIIAAALRMLGQGVKVCVEISIMALDAGLVPYGERVVAVGGTGSGADTAAIIMPEHSNNVFGLKVEEILCKPRTW
;
A
#
# COMPACT_ATOMS: atom_id res chain seq x y z
N GLU A 1 20.73 -11.83 10.54
CA GLU A 1 19.31 -11.47 10.46
C GLU A 1 19.13 -10.03 10.94
N ILE A 2 18.63 -9.15 10.07
CA ILE A 2 18.44 -7.75 10.39
C ILE A 2 16.99 -7.64 10.89
N GLY A 3 16.77 -7.49 12.19
CA GLY A 3 15.47 -7.13 12.76
C GLY A 3 15.08 -5.68 12.41
N THR A 4 14.01 -5.16 12.99
CA THR A 4 13.56 -3.78 12.75
C THR A 4 14.57 -2.71 13.21
N GLN A 5 15.59 -3.08 14.01
CA GLN A 5 16.63 -2.19 14.54
C GLN A 5 16.07 -0.90 15.19
N GLY A 6 14.92 -1.01 15.84
CA GLY A 6 14.23 0.13 16.45
C GLY A 6 13.39 0.97 15.48
N LEU A 7 13.37 0.65 14.19
CA LEU A 7 12.48 1.27 13.24
C LEU A 7 11.05 0.75 13.41
N MET A 8 10.07 1.63 13.26
CA MET A 8 8.68 1.22 13.14
C MET A 8 8.45 0.72 11.71
N VAL A 9 8.14 -0.57 11.59
CA VAL A 9 7.90 -1.23 10.29
C VAL A 9 6.46 -1.69 10.23
N VAL A 10 5.79 -1.34 9.14
CA VAL A 10 4.42 -1.78 8.82
C VAL A 10 4.46 -2.58 7.52
N CYS A 11 4.00 -3.81 7.56
CA CYS A 11 3.78 -4.64 6.38
C CYS A 11 2.28 -4.57 6.02
N VAL A 12 1.97 -3.99 4.86
CA VAL A 12 0.61 -3.95 4.33
C VAL A 12 0.45 -5.08 3.33
N THR A 13 -0.50 -5.97 3.58
CA THR A 13 -0.79 -7.12 2.72
C THR A 13 -1.94 -6.83 1.76
N HIS A 14 -2.16 -7.69 0.78
CA HIS A 14 -3.46 -7.73 0.11
C HIS A 14 -4.57 -8.05 1.12
N HIS A 15 -5.80 -7.61 0.82
CA HIS A 15 -6.96 -7.98 1.63
C HIS A 15 -7.29 -9.48 1.44
N VAL A 16 -7.86 -10.11 2.45
CA VAL A 16 -8.41 -11.46 2.32
C VAL A 16 -9.46 -11.48 1.20
N GLY A 17 -9.36 -12.45 0.30
CA GLY A 17 -10.23 -12.54 -0.87
C GLY A 17 -9.71 -11.82 -2.12
N PHE A 18 -8.45 -11.36 -2.13
CA PHE A 18 -7.85 -10.71 -3.30
C PHE A 18 -7.62 -11.71 -4.45
N ASP A 19 -7.06 -12.86 -4.17
CA ASP A 19 -6.81 -13.93 -5.15
C ASP A 19 -8.05 -14.83 -5.34
N GLY A 20 -8.85 -15.02 -4.29
CA GLY A 20 -10.07 -15.80 -4.33
C GLY A 20 -10.89 -15.69 -3.04
N PRO A 21 -12.20 -16.00 -3.07
CA PRO A 21 -13.08 -15.84 -1.92
C PRO A 21 -12.53 -16.51 -0.65
N GLY A 22 -12.28 -15.71 0.39
CA GLY A 22 -11.78 -16.18 1.69
C GLY A 22 -10.29 -16.53 1.75
N VAL A 23 -9.54 -16.39 0.64
CA VAL A 23 -8.10 -16.69 0.60
C VAL A 23 -7.31 -15.53 1.21
N ASP A 24 -6.49 -15.83 2.22
CA ASP A 24 -5.41 -14.94 2.71
C ASP A 24 -4.10 -15.40 2.05
N GLU A 25 -3.52 -14.55 1.20
CA GLU A 25 -2.28 -14.88 0.49
C GLU A 25 -1.06 -14.92 1.41
N MET A 26 -1.13 -14.28 2.59
CA MET A 26 -0.03 -14.32 3.56
C MET A 26 -0.11 -15.59 4.41
N PRO A 27 0.87 -16.52 4.30
CA PRO A 27 0.90 -17.71 5.13
C PRO A 27 0.90 -17.35 6.62
N PRO A 28 0.14 -18.07 7.47
CA PRO A 28 0.10 -17.81 8.91
C PRO A 28 1.47 -17.82 9.59
N ALA A 29 2.38 -18.71 9.15
CA ALA A 29 3.75 -18.78 9.66
C ALA A 29 4.55 -17.51 9.36
N THR A 30 4.43 -16.97 8.13
CA THR A 30 5.08 -15.71 7.74
C THR A 30 4.55 -14.54 8.56
N ARG A 31 3.23 -14.47 8.78
CA ARG A 31 2.60 -13.46 9.62
C ARG A 31 3.14 -13.52 11.05
N GLN A 32 3.23 -14.71 11.63
CA GLN A 32 3.77 -14.92 12.98
C GLN A 32 5.24 -14.50 13.07
N GLU A 33 6.05 -14.83 12.06
CA GLU A 33 7.46 -14.45 12.01
C GLU A 33 7.63 -12.92 11.94
N LEU A 34 6.86 -12.24 11.10
CA LEU A 34 6.90 -10.78 11.01
C LEU A 34 6.52 -10.11 12.34
N VAL A 35 5.45 -10.58 12.98
CA VAL A 35 5.02 -10.07 14.29
C VAL A 35 6.08 -10.33 15.36
N ALA A 36 6.68 -11.51 15.39
CA ALA A 36 7.76 -11.85 16.33
C ALA A 36 9.01 -10.96 16.14
N ARG A 37 9.22 -10.43 14.94
CA ARG A 37 10.29 -9.46 14.63
C ARG A 37 9.90 -8.01 14.93
N GLY A 38 8.72 -7.75 15.48
CA GLY A 38 8.22 -6.40 15.80
C GLY A 38 7.59 -5.66 14.62
N VAL A 39 7.33 -6.33 13.50
CA VAL A 39 6.62 -5.75 12.34
C VAL A 39 5.12 -5.73 12.62
N LYS A 40 4.49 -4.57 12.42
CA LYS A 40 3.03 -4.45 12.42
C LYS A 40 2.49 -4.95 11.09
N VAL A 41 1.55 -5.90 11.09
CA VAL A 41 0.95 -6.44 9.85
C VAL A 41 -0.46 -5.92 9.69
N LEU A 42 -0.73 -5.25 8.58
CA LEU A 42 -2.04 -4.69 8.21
C LEU A 42 -2.62 -5.44 7.02
N THR A 43 -3.77 -6.08 7.23
CA THR A 43 -4.59 -6.69 6.17
C THR A 43 -5.93 -5.97 6.15
N THR A 44 -6.22 -5.22 5.10
CA THR A 44 -7.45 -4.44 4.96
C THR A 44 -7.75 -4.14 3.51
N THR A 45 -8.94 -3.61 3.22
CA THR A 45 -9.34 -3.15 1.89
C THR A 45 -8.33 -2.14 1.33
N HIS A 46 -7.99 -2.29 0.06
CA HIS A 46 -7.13 -1.34 -0.64
C HIS A 46 -7.89 -0.04 -0.90
N VAL A 47 -7.33 1.08 -0.49
CA VAL A 47 -8.01 2.39 -0.55
C VAL A 47 -8.26 2.87 -1.99
N LEU A 48 -7.44 2.44 -2.95
CA LEU A 48 -7.57 2.77 -4.37
C LEU A 48 -8.18 1.63 -5.22
N ALA A 49 -8.69 0.57 -4.60
CA ALA A 49 -9.27 -0.59 -5.29
C ALA A 49 -10.25 -1.37 -4.39
N GLY A 50 -11.18 -0.68 -3.78
CA GLY A 50 -12.18 -1.25 -2.87
C GLY A 50 -13.53 -1.53 -3.54
N VAL A 51 -14.59 -0.94 -3.01
CA VAL A 51 -15.98 -1.11 -3.47
C VAL A 51 -16.17 -0.63 -4.91
N ASP A 52 -15.43 0.40 -5.34
CA ASP A 52 -15.39 0.93 -6.71
C ASP A 52 -15.13 -0.17 -7.75
N ARG A 53 -14.21 -1.10 -7.48
CA ARG A 53 -13.97 -2.26 -8.36
C ARG A 53 -15.23 -3.12 -8.54
N SER A 54 -15.98 -3.37 -7.48
CA SER A 54 -17.25 -4.12 -7.55
C SER A 54 -18.30 -3.36 -8.36
N LEU A 55 -18.40 -2.05 -8.15
CA LEU A 55 -19.32 -1.18 -8.90
C LEU A 55 -18.98 -1.20 -10.40
N ARG A 56 -17.71 -1.05 -10.76
CA ARG A 56 -17.26 -1.11 -12.15
C ARG A 56 -17.57 -2.46 -12.81
N LEU A 57 -17.33 -3.56 -12.11
CA LEU A 57 -17.60 -4.90 -12.64
C LEU A 57 -19.10 -5.14 -12.87
N LYS A 58 -19.95 -4.54 -12.04
CA LYS A 58 -21.41 -4.72 -12.12
C LYS A 58 -22.10 -3.74 -13.06
N PHE A 59 -21.67 -2.48 -13.05
CA PHE A 59 -22.37 -1.39 -13.74
C PHE A 59 -21.58 -0.76 -14.90
N GLY A 60 -20.31 -1.12 -15.04
CA GLY A 60 -19.38 -0.46 -15.98
C GLY A 60 -18.94 0.92 -15.47
N GLY A 61 -18.31 1.69 -16.36
CA GLY A 61 -17.85 3.05 -16.08
C GLY A 61 -16.46 3.11 -15.44
N VAL A 62 -16.08 4.32 -15.01
CA VAL A 62 -14.80 4.62 -14.33
C VAL A 62 -15.09 5.36 -13.04
N TYR A 63 -14.47 4.97 -11.97
CA TYR A 63 -14.68 5.52 -10.63
C TYR A 63 -13.48 6.34 -10.16
N PRO A 64 -13.66 7.38 -9.32
CA PRO A 64 -12.58 8.28 -8.91
C PRO A 64 -11.32 7.60 -8.37
N PRO A 65 -11.37 6.57 -7.50
CA PRO A 65 -10.16 5.89 -7.03
C PRO A 65 -9.36 5.23 -8.16
N GLU A 66 -10.04 4.73 -9.20
CA GLU A 66 -9.38 4.13 -10.36
C GLU A 66 -8.62 5.16 -11.19
N ILE A 67 -9.15 6.40 -11.30
CA ILE A 67 -8.48 7.50 -12.00
C ILE A 67 -7.19 7.88 -11.26
N ILE A 68 -7.26 8.00 -9.93
CA ILE A 68 -6.08 8.27 -9.09
C ILE A 68 -5.05 7.16 -9.27
N ALA A 69 -5.47 5.90 -9.16
CA ALA A 69 -4.59 4.76 -9.33
C ALA A 69 -3.94 4.71 -10.72
N ALA A 70 -4.70 5.03 -11.78
CA ALA A 70 -4.20 5.08 -13.15
C ALA A 70 -3.16 6.20 -13.34
N ALA A 71 -3.43 7.40 -12.81
CA ALA A 71 -2.50 8.52 -12.85
C ALA A 71 -1.17 8.20 -12.14
N LEU A 72 -1.23 7.59 -10.95
CA LEU A 72 -0.04 7.16 -10.21
C LEU A 72 0.75 6.08 -10.96
N ARG A 73 0.09 5.18 -11.68
CA ARG A 73 0.75 4.16 -12.51
C ARG A 73 1.54 4.75 -13.67
N MET A 74 1.26 5.97 -14.10
CA MET A 74 2.11 6.68 -15.08
C MET A 74 3.54 6.88 -14.57
N LEU A 75 3.73 6.88 -13.25
CA LEU A 75 5.04 6.95 -12.60
C LEU A 75 5.61 5.55 -12.29
N GLY A 76 4.79 4.50 -12.39
CA GLY A 76 5.12 3.11 -12.08
C GLY A 76 4.13 2.47 -11.12
N GLN A 77 3.89 1.17 -11.26
CA GLN A 77 2.99 0.44 -10.37
C GLN A 77 3.45 0.52 -8.91
N GLY A 78 4.77 0.40 -8.66
CA GLY A 78 5.32 0.49 -7.31
C GLY A 78 5.07 1.86 -6.67
N VAL A 79 5.09 2.96 -7.44
CA VAL A 79 4.74 4.31 -6.92
C VAL A 79 3.28 4.37 -6.49
N LYS A 80 2.36 3.79 -7.30
CA LYS A 80 0.94 3.67 -6.90
C LYS A 80 0.80 2.89 -5.60
N VAL A 81 1.52 1.78 -5.47
CA VAL A 81 1.50 0.95 -4.24
C VAL A 81 2.04 1.73 -3.05
N CYS A 82 3.17 2.44 -3.18
CA CYS A 82 3.74 3.26 -2.11
C CYS A 82 2.74 4.30 -1.57
N VAL A 83 2.03 4.99 -2.46
CA VAL A 83 0.98 5.96 -2.09
C VAL A 83 -0.16 5.25 -1.36
N GLU A 84 -0.68 4.18 -1.91
CA GLU A 84 -1.81 3.43 -1.36
C GLU A 84 -1.54 2.90 0.04
N ILE A 85 -0.40 2.21 0.24
CA ILE A 85 -0.05 1.62 1.53
C ILE A 85 0.25 2.67 2.61
N SER A 86 0.75 3.86 2.22
CA SER A 86 0.97 4.97 3.17
C SER A 86 -0.34 5.48 3.75
N ILE A 87 -1.36 5.66 2.89
CA ILE A 87 -2.71 6.05 3.31
C ILE A 87 -3.30 4.97 4.22
N MET A 88 -3.23 3.71 3.79
CA MET A 88 -3.79 2.57 4.55
C MET A 88 -3.15 2.44 5.94
N ALA A 89 -1.83 2.60 6.04
CA ALA A 89 -1.12 2.54 7.31
C ALA A 89 -1.47 3.71 8.23
N LEU A 90 -1.63 4.92 7.68
CA LEU A 90 -2.04 6.10 8.43
C LEU A 90 -3.49 5.97 8.93
N ASP A 91 -4.42 5.57 8.06
CA ASP A 91 -5.83 5.39 8.42
C ASP A 91 -6.03 4.29 9.48
N ALA A 92 -5.14 3.30 9.50
CA ALA A 92 -5.11 2.26 10.51
C ALA A 92 -4.43 2.69 11.84
N GLY A 93 -3.91 3.92 11.95
CA GLY A 93 -3.20 4.41 13.13
C GLY A 93 -1.86 3.71 13.38
N LEU A 94 -1.26 3.12 12.34
CA LEU A 94 -0.01 2.38 12.45
C LEU A 94 1.22 3.25 12.19
N VAL A 95 1.04 4.40 11.58
CA VAL A 95 2.06 5.45 11.42
C VAL A 95 1.53 6.76 11.99
N PRO A 96 2.37 7.63 12.56
CA PRO A 96 1.92 8.90 13.12
C PRO A 96 1.55 9.90 12.02
N TYR A 97 0.52 10.72 12.29
CA TYR A 97 0.15 11.83 11.41
C TYR A 97 1.23 12.92 11.45
N GLY A 98 1.51 13.50 10.27
CA GLY A 98 2.46 14.60 10.13
C GLY A 98 3.93 14.16 10.07
N GLU A 99 4.22 12.87 10.01
CA GLU A 99 5.57 12.34 9.87
C GLU A 99 5.78 11.70 8.50
N ARG A 100 7.00 11.84 7.97
CA ARG A 100 7.42 11.20 6.74
C ARG A 100 7.59 9.71 6.92
N VAL A 101 7.23 8.95 5.90
CA VAL A 101 7.47 7.51 5.83
C VAL A 101 8.29 7.17 4.60
N VAL A 102 9.13 6.15 4.70
CA VAL A 102 9.71 5.48 3.53
C VAL A 102 8.74 4.35 3.15
N ALA A 103 8.02 4.52 2.06
CA ALA A 103 7.16 3.50 1.51
C ALA A 103 7.91 2.66 0.47
N VAL A 104 7.76 1.33 0.57
CA VAL A 104 8.39 0.38 -0.34
C VAL A 104 7.30 -0.46 -0.98
N GLY A 105 7.28 -0.51 -2.30
CA GLY A 105 6.31 -1.25 -3.09
C GLY A 105 6.94 -1.93 -4.29
N GLY A 106 6.12 -2.57 -5.12
CA GLY A 106 6.63 -3.26 -6.29
C GLY A 106 5.59 -3.46 -7.39
N THR A 107 6.05 -4.05 -8.47
CA THR A 107 5.27 -4.36 -9.68
C THR A 107 4.97 -5.85 -9.73
N GLY A 108 3.76 -6.24 -9.34
CA GLY A 108 3.33 -7.63 -9.33
C GLY A 108 3.88 -8.42 -8.14
N SER A 109 5.16 -8.72 -8.11
CA SER A 109 5.82 -9.45 -7.01
C SER A 109 7.12 -8.77 -6.58
N GLY A 110 7.48 -8.90 -5.30
CA GLY A 110 8.69 -8.32 -4.74
C GLY A 110 8.61 -6.80 -4.54
N ALA A 111 9.77 -6.20 -4.23
CA ALA A 111 9.92 -4.77 -4.01
C ALA A 111 10.92 -4.20 -5.04
N ASP A 112 10.50 -3.21 -5.80
CA ASP A 112 11.28 -2.56 -6.85
C ASP A 112 11.26 -1.03 -6.79
N THR A 113 10.44 -0.49 -5.89
CA THR A 113 10.19 0.95 -5.78
C THR A 113 10.25 1.37 -4.32
N ALA A 114 10.90 2.50 -4.05
CA ALA A 114 10.89 3.16 -2.75
C ALA A 114 10.66 4.66 -2.92
N ALA A 115 9.87 5.24 -2.03
CA ALA A 115 9.55 6.67 -2.05
C ALA A 115 9.48 7.24 -0.62
N ILE A 116 9.84 8.52 -0.47
CA ILE A 116 9.57 9.30 0.73
C ILE A 116 8.22 9.97 0.55
N ILE A 117 7.30 9.70 1.47
CA ILE A 117 5.92 10.16 1.42
C ILE A 117 5.58 10.86 2.74
N MET A 118 4.97 12.04 2.64
CA MET A 118 4.19 12.62 3.70
C MET A 118 2.75 12.12 3.53
N PRO A 119 2.33 11.12 4.33
CA PRO A 119 1.01 10.52 4.15
C PRO A 119 -0.10 11.47 4.59
N GLU A 120 -1.28 11.25 4.03
CA GLU A 120 -2.51 11.92 4.43
C GLU A 120 -3.64 10.88 4.55
N HIS A 121 -4.70 11.20 5.27
CA HIS A 121 -5.86 10.33 5.39
C HIS A 121 -6.64 10.20 4.08
N SER A 122 -7.30 9.08 3.87
CA SER A 122 -8.07 8.80 2.64
C SER A 122 -9.15 9.83 2.36
N ASN A 123 -9.74 10.45 3.39
CA ASN A 123 -10.74 11.51 3.25
C ASN A 123 -10.14 12.86 2.83
N ASN A 124 -8.81 13.00 2.80
CA ASN A 124 -8.06 14.16 2.33
C ASN A 124 -6.91 13.74 1.40
N VAL A 125 -7.14 12.75 0.53
CA VAL A 125 -6.12 12.09 -0.29
C VAL A 125 -5.22 13.07 -1.08
N PHE A 126 -5.75 14.20 -1.51
CA PHE A 126 -4.98 15.22 -2.26
C PHE A 126 -4.03 16.05 -1.39
N GLY A 127 -4.09 15.92 -0.07
CA GLY A 127 -3.10 16.47 0.85
C GLY A 127 -1.80 15.67 0.93
N LEU A 128 -1.82 14.41 0.50
CA LEU A 128 -0.64 13.54 0.47
C LEU A 128 0.44 14.13 -0.47
N LYS A 129 1.69 13.99 -0.07
CA LYS A 129 2.83 14.41 -0.89
C LYS A 129 3.79 13.26 -1.10
N VAL A 130 4.09 12.94 -2.36
CA VAL A 130 5.26 12.13 -2.72
C VAL A 130 6.43 13.11 -2.83
N GLU A 131 7.27 13.16 -1.80
CA GLU A 131 8.35 14.14 -1.73
C GLU A 131 9.56 13.71 -2.56
N GLU A 132 9.82 12.40 -2.62
CA GLU A 132 10.95 11.86 -3.39
C GLU A 132 10.66 10.42 -3.83
N ILE A 133 11.04 10.07 -5.04
CA ILE A 133 11.12 8.68 -5.52
C ILE A 133 12.57 8.26 -5.45
N LEU A 134 12.94 7.46 -4.45
CA LEU A 134 14.30 7.00 -4.20
C LEU A 134 14.79 6.05 -5.29
N CYS A 135 13.93 5.13 -5.71
CA CYS A 135 14.18 4.22 -6.82
C CYS A 135 12.86 3.70 -7.40
N LYS A 136 12.89 3.34 -8.67
CA LYS A 136 11.84 2.59 -9.37
C LYS A 136 12.42 1.96 -10.65
N PRO A 137 11.80 0.91 -11.20
CA PRO A 137 12.23 0.36 -12.48
C PRO A 137 12.02 1.38 -13.63
N ARG A 138 12.82 1.26 -14.69
CA ARG A 138 12.67 2.09 -15.90
C ARG A 138 11.49 1.62 -16.76
N THR A 139 11.22 0.32 -16.72
CA THR A 139 10.12 -0.35 -17.43
C THR A 139 9.29 -1.13 -16.43
N TRP A 140 7.96 -1.12 -16.56
CA TRP A 140 7.01 -1.81 -15.69
C TRP A 140 5.77 -2.27 -16.44
#